data_373fc9cf1dbad849b778f91dd8cb35de
#
_entry.id   373fc9cf1dbad849b778f91dd8cb35de
#
_cell.length_a   1.000
_cell.length_b   1.000
_cell.length_c   1.000
_cell.angle_alpha   90.00
_cell.angle_beta   90.00
_cell.angle_gamma   90.00
#
_symmetry.space_group_name_H-M   'P 1'
#
loop_
_entity.id
_entity.type
_entity.pdbx_description
1 polymer ?
#
loop_
_entity_poly.entity_id
_entity_poly.type
_entity_poly.pdbx_seq_one_letter_code
_entity_poly.pdbx_strand_id
1 'polypeptide(L)'
;AIPILSGFVVLYLAFMLDDSRFQVRGVVGPYFGTIAVLFGLFASLTAHESWQRIGKINGMVSIEVEALNGIHEVGIGLDKGAEVKTLILEYIEGERDHQASYADSGLHIVKSSEAIHSLYALGFQEDFFEGKPLAIQGHFFRLLDNLRAARLERQEIYKRHLSGTKVLALIILGVLTQAAIALCHAGNVRASNASVMLFSLAFAVSIYFITMFDHPETLTRMIDMETYGSALR
;
A
#
# COMPACT_ATOMS: atom_id res chain seq x y z
N ALA A 1 -13.30 14.58 -5.20
CA ALA A 1 -14.58 15.32 -5.30
C ALA A 1 -15.16 15.70 -3.94
N ILE A 2 -15.22 14.79 -2.94
CA ILE A 2 -15.85 15.02 -1.62
C ILE A 2 -15.32 16.27 -0.88
N PRO A 3 -13.98 16.47 -0.71
CA PRO A 3 -13.47 17.61 0.05
C PRO A 3 -13.78 18.97 -0.58
N ILE A 4 -13.81 19.05 -1.89
CA ILE A 4 -14.12 20.28 -2.61
C ILE A 4 -15.62 20.57 -2.53
N LEU A 5 -16.45 19.53 -2.72
CA LEU A 5 -17.89 19.64 -2.62
C LEU A 5 -18.31 20.05 -1.20
N SER A 6 -17.71 19.44 -0.16
CA SER A 6 -17.97 19.82 1.23
C SER A 6 -17.59 21.26 1.53
N GLY A 7 -16.48 21.75 0.96
CA GLY A 7 -16.08 23.17 1.06
C GLY A 7 -17.13 24.11 0.50
N PHE A 8 -17.67 23.81 -0.69
CA PHE A 8 -18.77 24.62 -1.28
C PHE A 8 -20.05 24.56 -0.45
N VAL A 9 -20.42 23.39 0.09
CA VAL A 9 -21.57 23.24 0.95
C VAL A 9 -21.40 24.03 2.24
N VAL A 10 -20.23 23.97 2.88
CA VAL A 10 -19.92 24.73 4.10
C VAL A 10 -19.98 26.23 3.84
N LEU A 11 -19.42 26.71 2.72
CA LEU A 11 -19.48 28.13 2.34
C LEU A 11 -20.90 28.57 2.05
N TYR A 12 -21.71 27.74 1.37
CA TYR A 12 -23.12 28.03 1.10
C TYR A 12 -23.92 28.10 2.40
N LEU A 13 -23.71 27.16 3.32
CA LEU A 13 -24.36 27.18 4.65
C LEU A 13 -23.91 28.39 5.48
N ALA A 14 -22.61 28.72 5.46
CA ALA A 14 -22.10 29.91 6.15
C ALA A 14 -22.72 31.20 5.60
N PHE A 15 -22.90 31.29 4.26
CA PHE A 15 -23.59 32.41 3.63
C PHE A 15 -25.07 32.49 4.01
N MET A 16 -25.79 31.36 4.07
CA MET A 16 -27.18 31.28 4.49
C MET A 16 -27.39 31.61 5.98
N LEU A 17 -26.37 31.29 6.79
CA LEU A 17 -26.39 31.53 8.25
C LEU A 17 -25.80 32.91 8.64
N ASP A 18 -25.43 33.76 7.67
CA ASP A 18 -24.89 35.12 7.90
C ASP A 18 -25.95 36.09 8.48
N ASP A 19 -27.01 35.59 9.07
CA ASP A 19 -27.92 36.34 9.90
C ASP A 19 -27.22 36.60 11.26
N SER A 20 -27.31 37.84 11.74
CA SER A 20 -26.69 38.37 12.97
C SER A 20 -26.85 37.54 14.26
N ARG A 21 -27.64 36.46 14.21
CA ARG A 21 -27.92 35.50 15.29
C ARG A 21 -26.79 34.49 15.54
N PHE A 22 -25.92 34.24 14.56
CA PHE A 22 -24.85 33.24 14.64
C PHE A 22 -23.45 33.83 14.85
N GLN A 23 -23.33 35.12 15.15
CA GLN A 23 -22.04 35.69 15.56
C GLN A 23 -21.62 35.07 16.91
N VAL A 24 -20.74 34.08 16.85
CA VAL A 24 -20.09 33.49 18.01
C VAL A 24 -19.15 34.55 18.60
N ARG A 25 -19.60 35.28 19.62
CA ARG A 25 -18.80 36.29 20.34
C ARG A 25 -17.93 35.56 21.36
N GLY A 26 -16.61 35.68 21.27
CA GLY A 26 -15.68 35.15 22.24
C GLY A 26 -14.37 34.59 21.62
N VAL A 27 -13.51 34.03 22.46
CA VAL A 27 -12.23 33.41 22.05
C VAL A 27 -12.51 32.00 21.49
N VAL A 28 -12.94 31.92 20.23
CA VAL A 28 -13.38 30.68 19.59
C VAL A 28 -12.26 30.02 18.84
N GLY A 29 -11.27 30.80 18.35
CA GLY A 29 -10.15 30.30 17.54
C GLY A 29 -9.38 29.12 18.14
N PRO A 30 -8.98 29.14 19.43
CA PRO A 30 -8.24 28.02 20.03
C PRO A 30 -9.03 26.70 20.06
N TYR A 31 -10.34 26.74 20.26
CA TYR A 31 -11.18 25.55 20.26
C TYR A 31 -11.30 24.93 18.88
N PHE A 32 -11.45 25.74 17.84
CA PHE A 32 -11.50 25.26 16.46
C PHE A 32 -10.13 24.82 15.96
N GLY A 33 -9.05 25.43 16.44
CA GLY A 33 -7.67 24.98 16.16
C GLY A 33 -7.43 23.55 16.61
N THR A 34 -8.04 23.13 17.72
CA THR A 34 -7.95 21.74 18.20
C THR A 34 -8.49 20.72 17.19
N ILE A 35 -9.59 21.03 16.50
CA ILE A 35 -10.18 20.16 15.48
C ILE A 35 -9.22 20.02 14.29
N ALA A 36 -8.59 21.12 13.86
CA ALA A 36 -7.61 21.11 12.76
C ALA A 36 -6.36 20.29 13.13
N VAL A 37 -5.90 20.38 14.39
CA VAL A 37 -4.78 19.56 14.88
C VAL A 37 -5.16 18.08 14.89
N LEU A 38 -6.36 17.72 15.35
CA LEU A 38 -6.86 16.35 15.33
C LEU A 38 -6.96 15.80 13.89
N PHE A 39 -7.45 16.62 12.95
CA PHE A 39 -7.46 16.25 11.54
C PHE A 39 -6.03 15.97 11.02
N GLY A 40 -5.09 16.88 11.28
CA GLY A 40 -3.70 16.73 10.83
C GLY A 40 -3.03 15.51 11.44
N LEU A 41 -3.23 15.26 12.74
CA LEU A 41 -2.71 14.09 13.43
C LEU A 41 -3.28 12.79 12.82
N PHE A 42 -4.61 12.74 12.63
CA PHE A 42 -5.27 11.56 12.09
C PHE A 42 -4.88 11.29 10.62
N ALA A 43 -4.76 12.34 9.80
CA ALA A 43 -4.27 12.25 8.44
C ALA A 43 -2.83 11.73 8.38
N SER A 44 -1.95 12.25 9.27
CA SER A 44 -0.56 11.81 9.37
C SER A 44 -0.44 10.33 9.77
N LEU A 45 -1.20 9.87 10.77
CA LEU A 45 -1.21 8.47 11.19
C LEU A 45 -1.71 7.54 10.06
N THR A 46 -2.75 7.96 9.35
CA THR A 46 -3.30 7.18 8.23
C THR A 46 -2.31 7.11 7.06
N ALA A 47 -1.65 8.21 6.73
CA ALA A 47 -0.61 8.25 5.72
C ALA A 47 0.59 7.35 6.12
N HIS A 48 1.04 7.43 7.37
CA HIS A 48 2.12 6.61 7.89
C HIS A 48 1.83 5.11 7.77
N GLU A 49 0.60 4.68 8.07
CA GLU A 49 0.17 3.28 7.91
C GLU A 49 0.26 2.82 6.45
N SER A 50 -0.15 3.67 5.49
CA SER A 50 -0.02 3.38 4.06
C SER A 50 1.46 3.23 3.64
N TRP A 51 2.35 4.10 4.13
CA TRP A 51 3.79 4.00 3.88
C TRP A 51 4.41 2.74 4.48
N GLN A 52 4.03 2.37 5.70
CA GLN A 52 4.50 1.13 6.32
C GLN A 52 4.09 -0.11 5.52
N ARG A 53 2.90 -0.10 4.90
CA ARG A 53 2.47 -1.20 4.01
C ARG A 53 3.40 -1.34 2.80
N ILE A 54 3.74 -0.24 2.14
CA ILE A 54 4.69 -0.24 1.02
C ILE A 54 6.05 -0.79 1.47
N GLY A 55 6.56 -0.31 2.59
CA GLY A 55 7.83 -0.81 3.15
C GLY A 55 7.81 -2.31 3.43
N LYS A 56 6.71 -2.85 3.96
CA LYS A 56 6.54 -4.30 4.18
C LYS A 56 6.51 -5.08 2.88
N ILE A 57 5.77 -4.61 1.87
CA ILE A 57 5.72 -5.26 0.55
C ILE A 57 7.12 -5.34 -0.05
N ASN A 58 7.86 -4.23 -0.06
CA ASN A 58 9.24 -4.20 -0.58
C ASN A 58 10.16 -5.14 0.21
N GLY A 59 9.98 -5.22 1.54
CA GLY A 59 10.70 -6.17 2.37
C GLY A 59 10.42 -7.63 1.99
N MET A 60 9.15 -7.98 1.71
CA MET A 60 8.80 -9.34 1.27
C MET A 60 9.37 -9.65 -0.12
N VAL A 61 9.34 -8.70 -1.06
CA VAL A 61 9.98 -8.86 -2.38
C VAL A 61 11.48 -9.10 -2.23
N SER A 62 12.17 -8.38 -1.34
CA SER A 62 13.59 -8.61 -1.10
C SER A 62 13.87 -10.02 -0.57
N ILE A 63 13.05 -10.53 0.34
CA ILE A 63 13.16 -11.91 0.86
C ILE A 63 12.90 -12.93 -0.24
N GLU A 64 11.90 -12.70 -1.12
CA GLU A 64 11.61 -13.56 -2.27
C GLU A 64 12.84 -13.63 -3.20
N VAL A 65 13.45 -12.48 -3.54
CA VAL A 65 14.62 -12.40 -4.41
C VAL A 65 15.83 -13.09 -3.79
N GLU A 66 16.08 -12.89 -2.49
CA GLU A 66 17.15 -13.57 -1.77
C GLU A 66 16.95 -15.09 -1.79
N ALA A 67 15.72 -15.56 -1.56
CA ALA A 67 15.39 -16.97 -1.63
C ALA A 67 15.59 -17.56 -3.03
N LEU A 68 15.16 -16.84 -4.09
CA LEU A 68 15.35 -17.27 -5.49
C LEU A 68 16.83 -17.35 -5.85
N ASN A 69 17.66 -16.39 -5.45
CA ASN A 69 19.09 -16.41 -5.65
C ASN A 69 19.74 -17.62 -4.95
N GLY A 70 19.39 -17.85 -3.68
CA GLY A 70 19.90 -18.99 -2.94
C GLY A 70 19.50 -20.34 -3.55
N ILE A 71 18.26 -20.48 -4.04
CA ILE A 71 17.76 -21.66 -4.75
C ILE A 71 18.59 -21.87 -6.03
N HIS A 72 18.85 -20.80 -6.78
CA HIS A 72 19.65 -20.87 -8.00
C HIS A 72 21.11 -21.29 -7.72
N GLU A 73 21.75 -20.71 -6.70
CA GLU A 73 23.10 -21.07 -6.27
C GLU A 73 23.21 -22.55 -5.86
N VAL A 74 22.23 -23.04 -5.11
CA VAL A 74 22.17 -24.48 -4.77
C VAL A 74 22.02 -25.31 -6.05
N GLY A 75 21.15 -24.90 -6.98
CA GLY A 75 20.98 -25.59 -8.27
C GLY A 75 22.28 -25.68 -9.10
N ILE A 76 23.04 -24.58 -9.15
CA ILE A 76 24.36 -24.57 -9.81
C ILE A 76 25.30 -25.56 -9.11
N GLY A 77 25.36 -25.55 -7.77
CA GLY A 77 26.21 -26.48 -7.00
C GLY A 77 25.82 -27.96 -7.13
N LEU A 78 24.65 -28.25 -7.68
CA LEU A 78 24.10 -29.58 -7.92
C LEU A 78 24.19 -30.00 -9.43
N ASP A 79 24.79 -29.18 -10.29
CA ASP A 79 24.79 -29.35 -11.76
C ASP A 79 23.36 -29.35 -12.38
N LYS A 80 22.35 -28.87 -11.65
CA LYS A 80 20.93 -28.72 -12.05
C LYS A 80 20.53 -27.26 -12.27
N GLY A 81 21.51 -26.36 -12.41
CA GLY A 81 21.29 -24.93 -12.49
C GLY A 81 20.38 -24.49 -13.64
N ALA A 82 20.43 -25.16 -14.80
CA ALA A 82 19.59 -24.82 -15.93
C ALA A 82 18.09 -25.11 -15.66
N GLU A 83 17.79 -26.24 -15.04
CA GLU A 83 16.42 -26.66 -14.72
C GLU A 83 15.83 -25.77 -13.63
N VAL A 84 16.58 -25.53 -12.55
CA VAL A 84 16.19 -24.60 -11.47
C VAL A 84 15.98 -23.19 -12.03
N LYS A 85 16.87 -22.70 -12.89
CA LYS A 85 16.75 -21.38 -13.53
C LYS A 85 15.46 -21.24 -14.33
N THR A 86 15.07 -22.26 -15.09
CA THR A 86 13.83 -22.25 -15.87
C THR A 86 12.61 -22.06 -14.95
N LEU A 87 12.53 -22.81 -13.85
CA LEU A 87 11.44 -22.72 -12.89
C LEU A 87 11.41 -21.36 -12.15
N ILE A 88 12.59 -20.79 -11.87
CA ILE A 88 12.68 -19.44 -11.31
C ILE A 88 12.16 -18.39 -12.31
N LEU A 89 12.49 -18.51 -13.58
CA LEU A 89 11.98 -17.59 -14.61
C LEU A 89 10.46 -17.72 -14.77
N GLU A 90 9.92 -18.93 -14.75
CA GLU A 90 8.46 -19.16 -14.76
C GLU A 90 7.77 -18.53 -13.54
N TYR A 91 8.40 -18.61 -12.36
CA TYR A 91 7.91 -17.93 -11.16
C TYR A 91 7.87 -16.41 -11.33
N ILE A 92 8.99 -15.81 -11.79
CA ILE A 92 9.10 -14.36 -11.99
C ILE A 92 8.11 -13.88 -13.05
N GLU A 93 7.95 -14.61 -14.15
CA GLU A 93 6.99 -14.29 -15.20
C GLU A 93 5.56 -14.37 -14.67
N GLY A 94 5.22 -15.41 -13.91
CA GLY A 94 3.91 -15.55 -13.26
C GLY A 94 3.59 -14.42 -12.29
N GLU A 95 4.56 -13.94 -11.50
CA GLU A 95 4.38 -12.80 -10.61
C GLU A 95 4.25 -11.49 -11.38
N ARG A 96 4.99 -11.31 -12.48
CA ARG A 96 4.90 -10.14 -13.36
C ARG A 96 3.54 -10.05 -14.05
N ASP A 97 3.05 -11.16 -14.57
CA ASP A 97 1.71 -11.25 -15.19
C ASP A 97 0.62 -10.97 -14.17
N HIS A 98 0.77 -11.48 -12.94
CA HIS A 98 -0.15 -11.19 -11.85
C HIS A 98 -0.22 -9.71 -11.52
N GLN A 99 0.91 -9.00 -11.50
CA GLN A 99 0.94 -7.55 -11.29
C GLN A 99 0.26 -6.78 -12.43
N ALA A 100 0.43 -7.22 -13.67
CA ALA A 100 -0.18 -6.58 -14.83
C ALA A 100 -1.70 -6.78 -14.89
N SER A 101 -2.21 -7.88 -14.34
CA SER A 101 -3.62 -8.31 -14.42
C SER A 101 -4.39 -8.23 -13.11
N TYR A 102 -3.99 -7.38 -12.16
CA TYR A 102 -4.69 -7.26 -10.87
C TYR A 102 -6.20 -6.95 -11.01
N ALA A 103 -6.63 -6.50 -12.20
CA ALA A 103 -8.03 -6.23 -12.53
C ALA A 103 -8.81 -7.47 -13.01
N ASP A 104 -8.17 -8.57 -13.39
CA ASP A 104 -8.84 -9.62 -14.17
C ASP A 104 -8.51 -11.05 -13.75
N SER A 105 -8.31 -11.36 -12.48
CA SER A 105 -8.51 -12.77 -12.16
C SER A 105 -7.39 -13.63 -11.59
N GLY A 106 -7.83 -14.56 -10.78
CA GLY A 106 -7.13 -15.66 -10.14
C GLY A 106 -6.30 -16.61 -11.04
N LEU A 107 -6.28 -16.42 -12.36
CA LEU A 107 -5.56 -17.31 -13.28
C LEU A 107 -4.03 -17.18 -13.17
N HIS A 108 -3.53 -15.98 -12.89
CA HIS A 108 -2.08 -15.71 -12.80
C HIS A 108 -1.46 -16.14 -11.46
N ILE A 109 -2.27 -16.21 -10.39
CA ILE A 109 -1.84 -16.80 -9.11
C ILE A 109 -1.48 -18.28 -9.28
N VAL A 110 -2.07 -18.96 -10.26
CA VAL A 110 -1.84 -20.37 -10.53
C VAL A 110 -0.42 -20.61 -11.04
N LYS A 111 0.09 -19.83 -12.03
CA LYS A 111 1.41 -20.05 -12.63
C LYS A 111 2.57 -19.96 -11.64
N SER A 112 2.63 -18.91 -10.82
CA SER A 112 3.70 -18.77 -9.83
C SER A 112 3.58 -19.79 -8.69
N SER A 113 2.36 -20.25 -8.36
CA SER A 113 2.16 -21.37 -7.43
C SER A 113 2.65 -22.70 -8.05
N GLU A 114 2.37 -22.94 -9.31
CA GLU A 114 2.84 -24.13 -10.03
C GLU A 114 4.36 -24.17 -10.10
N ALA A 115 5.02 -23.04 -10.36
CA ALA A 115 6.49 -22.96 -10.37
C ALA A 115 7.09 -23.33 -9.00
N ILE A 116 6.52 -22.85 -7.89
CA ILE A 116 6.94 -23.25 -6.53
C ILE A 116 6.72 -24.76 -6.32
N HIS A 117 5.57 -25.29 -6.72
CA HIS A 117 5.30 -26.72 -6.62
C HIS A 117 6.28 -27.55 -7.43
N SER A 118 6.64 -27.11 -8.64
CA SER A 118 7.62 -27.76 -9.49
C SER A 118 9.02 -27.74 -8.87
N LEU A 119 9.41 -26.64 -8.19
CA LEU A 119 10.68 -26.57 -7.44
C LEU A 119 10.69 -27.55 -6.26
N TYR A 120 9.58 -27.70 -5.53
CA TYR A 120 9.47 -28.73 -4.50
C TYR A 120 9.55 -30.14 -5.09
N ALA A 121 8.82 -30.39 -6.19
CA ALA A 121 8.83 -31.68 -6.87
C ALA A 121 10.22 -32.06 -7.37
N LEU A 122 10.97 -31.10 -7.91
CA LEU A 122 12.35 -31.26 -8.32
C LEU A 122 13.24 -31.65 -7.12
N GLY A 123 13.10 -30.96 -5.99
CA GLY A 123 13.84 -31.28 -4.76
C GLY A 123 13.50 -32.63 -4.12
N PHE A 124 12.35 -33.21 -4.45
CA PHE A 124 11.98 -34.57 -3.99
C PHE A 124 12.41 -35.69 -4.94
N GLN A 125 13.01 -35.40 -6.10
CA GLN A 125 13.58 -36.42 -6.96
C GLN A 125 14.80 -37.08 -6.29
N GLU A 126 14.89 -38.38 -6.35
CA GLU A 126 15.96 -39.15 -5.67
C GLU A 126 17.37 -38.75 -6.13
N ASP A 127 17.52 -38.41 -7.40
CA ASP A 127 18.78 -38.04 -8.02
C ASP A 127 19.18 -36.58 -7.85
N PHE A 128 18.28 -35.74 -7.37
CA PHE A 128 18.52 -34.28 -7.27
C PHE A 128 19.62 -33.93 -6.26
N PHE A 129 19.70 -34.65 -5.15
CA PHE A 129 20.72 -34.49 -4.11
C PHE A 129 21.68 -35.69 -4.01
N GLU A 130 21.76 -36.51 -5.04
CA GLU A 130 22.59 -37.71 -5.00
C GLU A 130 24.06 -37.37 -4.66
N GLY A 131 24.62 -38.07 -3.67
CA GLY A 131 25.99 -37.86 -3.20
C GLY A 131 26.24 -36.54 -2.45
N LYS A 132 25.24 -35.75 -2.17
CA LYS A 132 25.39 -34.46 -1.47
C LYS A 132 25.00 -34.55 0.03
N PRO A 133 25.62 -33.73 0.88
CA PRO A 133 25.28 -33.68 2.31
C PRO A 133 23.80 -33.29 2.56
N LEU A 134 23.19 -33.94 3.55
CA LEU A 134 21.80 -33.65 3.99
C LEU A 134 21.57 -32.14 4.33
N ALA A 135 22.63 -31.45 4.75
CA ALA A 135 22.60 -30.04 5.04
C ALA A 135 22.24 -29.18 3.81
N ILE A 136 22.70 -29.56 2.60
CA ILE A 136 22.37 -28.85 1.34
C ILE A 136 20.90 -29.05 1.01
N GLN A 137 20.38 -30.26 1.16
CA GLN A 137 18.97 -30.56 0.98
C GLN A 137 18.10 -29.73 1.95
N GLY A 138 18.44 -29.74 3.23
CA GLY A 138 17.74 -28.95 4.25
C GLY A 138 17.80 -27.44 3.98
N HIS A 139 18.93 -26.95 3.42
CA HIS A 139 19.06 -25.55 3.04
C HIS A 139 18.14 -25.18 1.87
N PHE A 140 18.10 -26.02 0.83
CA PHE A 140 17.23 -25.83 -0.34
C PHE A 140 15.75 -25.74 0.05
N PHE A 141 15.25 -26.69 0.85
CA PHE A 141 13.86 -26.66 1.29
C PHE A 141 13.54 -25.46 2.18
N ARG A 142 14.48 -25.04 3.03
CA ARG A 142 14.30 -23.81 3.83
C ARG A 142 14.19 -22.58 2.94
N LEU A 143 14.96 -22.47 1.86
CA LEU A 143 14.83 -21.37 0.90
C LEU A 143 13.48 -21.40 0.19
N LEU A 144 12.97 -22.57 -0.19
CA LEU A 144 11.63 -22.73 -0.76
C LEU A 144 10.52 -22.34 0.23
N ASP A 145 10.68 -22.70 1.50
CA ASP A 145 9.72 -22.29 2.54
C ASP A 145 9.75 -20.78 2.76
N ASN A 146 10.93 -20.15 2.74
CA ASN A 146 11.06 -18.69 2.85
C ASN A 146 10.40 -17.99 1.65
N LEU A 147 10.63 -18.48 0.42
CA LEU A 147 10.01 -17.97 -0.79
C LEU A 147 8.48 -18.02 -0.69
N ARG A 148 7.95 -19.18 -0.31
CA ARG A 148 6.51 -19.40 -0.15
C ARG A 148 5.93 -18.49 0.93
N ALA A 149 6.59 -18.39 2.09
CA ALA A 149 6.13 -17.59 3.22
C ALA A 149 6.10 -16.10 2.86
N ALA A 150 7.18 -15.57 2.27
CA ALA A 150 7.27 -14.17 1.84
C ALA A 150 6.18 -13.82 0.81
N ARG A 151 5.96 -14.71 -0.17
CA ARG A 151 4.90 -14.55 -1.16
C ARG A 151 3.52 -14.50 -0.54
N LEU A 152 3.19 -15.43 0.36
CA LEU A 152 1.89 -15.48 1.04
C LEU A 152 1.67 -14.22 1.90
N GLU A 153 2.69 -13.78 2.65
CA GLU A 153 2.61 -12.57 3.46
C GLU A 153 2.40 -11.33 2.57
N ARG A 154 3.11 -11.22 1.45
CA ARG A 154 2.92 -10.16 0.46
C ARG A 154 1.49 -10.14 -0.07
N GLN A 155 0.93 -11.29 -0.45
CA GLN A 155 -0.46 -11.42 -0.91
C GLN A 155 -1.47 -11.02 0.15
N GLU A 156 -1.22 -11.36 1.41
CA GLU A 156 -2.05 -10.94 2.54
C GLU A 156 -2.04 -9.42 2.72
N ILE A 157 -0.88 -8.78 2.57
CA ILE A 157 -0.76 -7.32 2.66
C ILE A 157 -1.53 -6.63 1.52
N TYR A 158 -1.53 -7.20 0.31
CA TYR A 158 -2.32 -6.68 -0.81
C TYR A 158 -3.83 -6.75 -0.56
N LYS A 159 -4.32 -7.80 0.10
CA LYS A 159 -5.74 -7.96 0.42
C LYS A 159 -6.23 -7.03 1.53
N ARG A 160 -5.32 -6.53 2.37
CA ARG A 160 -5.64 -5.62 3.47
C ARG A 160 -5.78 -4.19 2.95
N HIS A 161 -6.99 -3.77 2.67
CA HIS A 161 -7.29 -2.36 2.37
C HIS A 161 -7.33 -1.50 3.64
N LEU A 162 -7.14 -0.20 3.45
CA LEU A 162 -7.36 0.77 4.52
C LEU A 162 -8.80 0.62 5.02
N SER A 163 -8.99 0.59 6.35
CA SER A 163 -10.32 0.47 6.91
C SER A 163 -11.20 1.64 6.45
N GLY A 164 -12.33 1.36 5.81
CA GLY A 164 -13.29 2.38 5.39
C GLY A 164 -13.72 3.31 6.54
N THR A 165 -13.69 2.81 7.79
CA THR A 165 -13.96 3.62 8.99
C THR A 165 -12.89 4.70 9.21
N LYS A 166 -11.62 4.45 8.89
CA LYS A 166 -10.55 5.46 8.99
C LYS A 166 -10.72 6.55 7.94
N VAL A 167 -11.04 6.18 6.71
CA VAL A 167 -11.31 7.14 5.64
C VAL A 167 -12.55 7.98 5.98
N LEU A 168 -13.60 7.36 6.51
CA LEU A 168 -14.80 8.07 6.95
C LEU A 168 -14.49 9.05 8.09
N ALA A 169 -13.72 8.63 9.11
CA ALA A 169 -13.32 9.50 10.21
C ALA A 169 -12.50 10.70 9.70
N LEU A 170 -11.59 10.48 8.74
CA LEU A 170 -10.81 11.54 8.11
C LEU A 170 -11.69 12.54 7.35
N ILE A 171 -12.71 12.05 6.64
CA ILE A 171 -13.69 12.90 5.95
C ILE A 171 -14.48 13.74 6.97
N ILE A 172 -14.98 13.12 8.02
CA ILE A 172 -15.74 13.83 9.06
C ILE A 172 -14.89 14.92 9.71
N LEU A 173 -13.65 14.60 10.11
CA LEU A 173 -12.74 15.58 10.72
C LEU A 173 -12.38 16.71 9.74
N GLY A 174 -12.21 16.41 8.46
CA GLY A 174 -11.96 17.42 7.44
C GLY A 174 -13.14 18.37 7.26
N VAL A 175 -14.37 17.85 7.19
CA VAL A 175 -15.59 18.67 7.09
C VAL A 175 -15.79 19.53 8.35
N LEU A 176 -15.56 18.97 9.53
CA LEU A 176 -15.62 19.73 10.80
C LEU A 176 -14.58 20.84 10.83
N THR A 177 -13.37 20.60 10.30
CA THR A 177 -12.32 21.61 10.20
C THR A 177 -12.74 22.74 9.23
N GLN A 178 -13.33 22.41 8.07
CA GLN A 178 -13.87 23.42 7.15
C GLN A 178 -14.94 24.29 7.81
N ALA A 179 -15.88 23.66 8.53
CA ALA A 179 -16.91 24.37 9.27
C ALA A 179 -16.32 25.28 10.35
N ALA A 180 -15.33 24.79 11.08
CA ALA A 180 -14.61 25.55 12.10
C ALA A 180 -13.93 26.80 11.51
N ILE A 181 -13.23 26.63 10.36
CA ILE A 181 -12.59 27.76 9.64
C ILE A 181 -13.63 28.78 9.19
N ALA A 182 -14.75 28.35 8.62
CA ALA A 182 -15.82 29.23 8.18
C ALA A 182 -16.40 30.04 9.34
N LEU A 183 -16.65 29.40 10.49
CA LEU A 183 -17.17 30.06 11.71
C LEU A 183 -16.15 31.04 12.29
N CYS A 184 -14.87 30.73 12.31
CA CYS A 184 -13.83 31.67 12.78
C CYS A 184 -13.77 32.95 11.94
N HIS A 185 -14.17 32.91 10.70
CA HIS A 185 -14.11 34.04 9.75
C HIS A 185 -15.50 34.58 9.39
N ALA A 186 -16.54 34.25 10.15
CA ALA A 186 -17.93 34.63 9.85
C ALA A 186 -18.15 36.16 9.65
N GLY A 187 -17.30 36.99 10.25
CA GLY A 187 -17.36 38.47 10.08
C GLY A 187 -16.63 38.97 8.79
N ASN A 188 -15.93 38.11 8.03
CA ASN A 188 -15.22 38.52 6.83
C ASN A 188 -15.34 37.46 5.74
N VAL A 189 -16.35 37.61 4.88
CA VAL A 189 -16.69 36.65 3.82
C VAL A 189 -15.50 36.34 2.89
N ARG A 190 -14.67 37.34 2.55
CA ARG A 190 -13.50 37.13 1.67
C ARG A 190 -12.45 36.27 2.35
N ALA A 191 -12.16 36.53 3.62
CA ALA A 191 -11.21 35.74 4.39
C ALA A 191 -11.74 34.32 4.63
N SER A 192 -13.02 34.14 4.94
CA SER A 192 -13.69 32.84 5.07
C SER A 192 -13.56 32.01 3.79
N ASN A 193 -13.93 32.61 2.64
CA ASN A 193 -13.86 31.91 1.36
C ASN A 193 -12.43 31.49 1.02
N ALA A 194 -11.44 32.38 1.16
CA ALA A 194 -10.04 32.07 0.86
C ALA A 194 -9.50 30.95 1.77
N SER A 195 -9.78 31.01 3.07
CA SER A 195 -9.29 30.03 4.05
C SER A 195 -9.95 28.65 3.87
N VAL A 196 -11.26 28.60 3.62
CA VAL A 196 -11.97 27.33 3.37
C VAL A 196 -11.51 26.71 2.03
N MET A 197 -11.32 27.53 0.97
CA MET A 197 -10.80 27.03 -0.30
C MET A 197 -9.40 26.46 -0.17
N LEU A 198 -8.50 27.16 0.52
CA LEU A 198 -7.12 26.70 0.74
C LEU A 198 -7.10 25.38 1.52
N PHE A 199 -7.89 25.31 2.60
CA PHE A 199 -7.99 24.06 3.37
C PHE A 199 -8.63 22.92 2.55
N SER A 200 -9.67 23.22 1.74
CA SER A 200 -10.30 22.23 0.87
C SER A 200 -9.34 21.61 -0.13
N LEU A 201 -8.43 22.44 -0.67
CA LEU A 201 -7.38 21.96 -1.57
C LEU A 201 -6.39 21.05 -0.82
N ALA A 202 -5.90 21.47 0.34
CA ALA A 202 -5.02 20.67 1.17
C ALA A 202 -5.66 19.34 1.59
N PHE A 203 -6.95 19.37 1.96
CA PHE A 203 -7.73 18.20 2.31
C PHE A 203 -7.91 17.26 1.10
N ALA A 204 -8.21 17.79 -0.09
CA ALA A 204 -8.33 17.00 -1.31
C ALA A 204 -7.01 16.30 -1.66
N VAL A 205 -5.89 17.00 -1.55
CA VAL A 205 -4.55 16.45 -1.77
C VAL A 205 -4.26 15.34 -0.76
N SER A 206 -4.56 15.55 0.53
CA SER A 206 -4.34 14.54 1.58
C SER A 206 -5.15 13.26 1.32
N ILE A 207 -6.44 13.38 1.01
CA ILE A 207 -7.30 12.24 0.68
C ILE A 207 -6.80 11.53 -0.58
N TYR A 208 -6.43 12.29 -1.61
CA TYR A 208 -5.91 11.73 -2.85
C TYR A 208 -4.67 10.87 -2.61
N PHE A 209 -3.68 11.36 -1.88
CA PHE A 209 -2.48 10.59 -1.57
C PHE A 209 -2.79 9.35 -0.73
N ILE A 210 -3.61 9.48 0.32
CA ILE A 210 -3.96 8.35 1.18
C ILE A 210 -4.68 7.26 0.37
N THR A 211 -5.65 7.63 -0.49
CA THR A 211 -6.38 6.67 -1.31
C THR A 211 -5.52 6.12 -2.46
N MET A 212 -4.65 6.93 -3.05
CA MET A 212 -3.72 6.48 -4.08
C MET A 212 -2.81 5.36 -3.56
N PHE A 213 -2.26 5.51 -2.34
CA PHE A 213 -1.41 4.49 -1.73
C PHE A 213 -2.18 3.28 -1.20
N ASP A 214 -3.51 3.34 -1.10
CA ASP A 214 -4.33 2.20 -0.71
C ASP A 214 -4.72 1.30 -1.90
N HIS A 215 -4.65 1.82 -3.13
CA HIS A 215 -4.96 1.04 -4.32
C HIS A 215 -3.85 0.02 -4.64
N PRO A 216 -4.20 -1.26 -4.79
CA PRO A 216 -3.23 -2.32 -5.10
C PRO A 216 -2.47 -2.08 -6.40
N GLU A 217 -3.11 -1.51 -7.43
CA GLU A 217 -2.47 -1.15 -8.70
C GLU A 217 -1.33 -0.13 -8.53
N THR A 218 -1.49 0.82 -7.60
CA THR A 218 -0.45 1.81 -7.30
C THR A 218 0.69 1.18 -6.52
N LEU A 219 0.36 0.30 -5.57
CA LEU A 219 1.33 -0.45 -4.81
C LEU A 219 2.18 -1.36 -5.73
N THR A 220 1.56 -2.03 -6.70
CA THR A 220 2.27 -2.88 -7.67
C THR A 220 3.21 -2.09 -8.57
N ARG A 221 2.82 -0.88 -9.01
CA ARG A 221 3.70 -0.01 -9.82
C ARG A 221 4.89 0.56 -9.06
N MET A 222 4.79 0.65 -7.73
CA MET A 222 5.89 1.12 -6.86
C MET A 222 6.87 0.01 -6.47
N ILE A 223 6.52 -1.27 -6.74
CA ILE A 223 7.45 -2.36 -6.56
C ILE A 223 8.45 -2.30 -7.72
N ASP A 224 9.70 -2.16 -7.35
CA ASP A 224 10.80 -2.15 -8.31
C ASP A 224 10.97 -3.55 -8.91
N MET A 225 10.39 -3.75 -10.11
CA MET A 225 10.53 -5.01 -10.86
C MET A 225 11.99 -5.25 -11.32
N GLU A 226 12.85 -4.22 -11.28
CA GLU A 226 14.29 -4.42 -11.50
C GLU A 226 14.89 -5.29 -10.41
N THR A 227 14.28 -5.29 -9.21
CA THR A 227 14.72 -6.15 -8.10
C THR A 227 14.63 -7.63 -8.48
N TYR A 228 13.56 -8.07 -9.15
CA TYR A 228 13.48 -9.44 -9.69
C TYR A 228 14.47 -9.70 -10.85
N GLY A 229 14.80 -8.66 -11.62
CA GLY A 229 15.83 -8.75 -12.66
C GLY A 229 17.25 -8.94 -12.12
N SER A 230 17.48 -8.65 -10.84
CA SER A 230 18.75 -8.93 -10.15
C SER A 230 18.85 -10.38 -9.64
N ALA A 231 17.73 -11.11 -9.57
CA ALA A 231 17.65 -12.47 -9.04
C ALA A 231 18.37 -13.56 -9.86
N LEU A 232 19.06 -13.22 -10.94
CA LEU A 232 19.74 -14.22 -11.81
C LEU A 232 21.06 -13.69 -12.37
N ARG A 233 21.59 -12.61 -11.79
CA ARG A 233 22.93 -12.09 -12.10
C ARG A 233 23.96 -12.65 -11.12
#